data_4cbe58d065181726a2e85fab6587a87b
#
_entry.id   4cbe58d065181726a2e85fab6587a87b
#
_cell.length_a   1.000
_cell.length_b   1.000
_cell.length_c   1.000
_cell.angle_alpha   90.00
_cell.angle_beta   90.00
_cell.angle_gamma   90.00
#
_symmetry.space_group_name_H-M   'P 1'
#
loop_
_entity.id
_entity.type
_entity.pdbx_description
1 polymer ?
#
loop_
_entity_poly.entity_id
_entity_poly.type
_entity_poly.pdbx_seq_one_letter_code
_entity_poly.pdbx_strand_id
1 'polypeptide(L)'
;MLADQPLDLDDESLRALFHAGDRALMGRLYQESYQGVDAAVGCVLRGADRETVVQELYLRLLDRPELRRNFAGGSIHAWLATLAHNLAVDYWRRHRRETSLAEDAVPVLADAQSRRMEERAALSVFIARFLREALPEKWGPIFQARFVEQLDQREAARRLGMHRTTLAYRELRIRKLLRAYLRKRSSP
;
A
#
# COMPACT_ATOMS: atom_id res chain seq x y z
N MET A 1 21.78 -4.89 24.12
CA MET A 1 21.79 -6.26 23.58
C MET A 1 20.41 -6.87 23.74
N LEU A 2 19.38 -6.32 23.04
CA LEU A 2 17.96 -6.74 23.06
C LEU A 2 17.32 -6.61 21.66
N ALA A 3 18.12 -6.73 20.59
CA ALA A 3 17.71 -6.35 19.23
C ALA A 3 17.34 -7.55 18.32
N ASP A 4 17.27 -8.77 18.83
CA ASP A 4 17.23 -9.95 17.95
C ASP A 4 16.18 -11.01 18.34
N GLN A 5 15.10 -10.62 19.01
CA GLN A 5 13.95 -11.53 19.14
C GLN A 5 12.85 -11.09 18.20
N PRO A 6 12.29 -12.01 17.36
CA PRO A 6 11.12 -11.71 16.54
C PRO A 6 9.99 -11.18 17.43
N LEU A 7 9.10 -10.36 16.84
CA LEU A 7 7.88 -9.87 17.51
C LEU A 7 6.94 -11.05 17.78
N ASP A 8 7.25 -11.82 18.83
CA ASP A 8 6.44 -12.95 19.32
C ASP A 8 5.37 -12.42 20.31
N LEU A 9 4.74 -11.29 19.91
CA LEU A 9 3.60 -10.73 20.63
C LEU A 9 2.33 -11.27 19.97
N ASP A 10 1.37 -11.68 20.79
CA ASP A 10 0.04 -11.94 20.28
C ASP A 10 -0.54 -10.67 19.63
N ASP A 11 -1.49 -10.86 18.71
CA ASP A 11 -2.08 -9.78 17.91
C ASP A 11 -2.71 -8.67 18.78
N GLU A 12 -3.18 -8.99 19.97
CA GLU A 12 -3.82 -8.04 20.86
C GLU A 12 -2.81 -7.18 21.62
N SER A 13 -1.75 -7.78 22.15
CA SER A 13 -0.64 -7.09 22.82
C SER A 13 0.10 -6.18 21.83
N LEU A 14 0.39 -6.68 20.64
CA LEU A 14 1.01 -5.89 19.57
C LEU A 14 0.17 -4.64 19.24
N ARG A 15 -1.14 -4.84 19.08
CA ARG A 15 -2.06 -3.74 18.76
C ARG A 15 -2.14 -2.71 19.89
N ALA A 16 -2.22 -3.16 21.13
CA ALA A 16 -2.28 -2.27 22.30
C ALA A 16 -1.02 -1.41 22.42
N LEU A 17 0.16 -2.01 22.34
CA LEU A 17 1.44 -1.30 22.37
C LEU A 17 1.61 -0.34 21.16
N PHE A 18 1.20 -0.78 19.98
CA PHE A 18 1.24 0.06 18.79
C PHE A 18 0.32 1.27 18.90
N HIS A 19 -0.91 1.09 19.38
CA HIS A 19 -1.86 2.19 19.61
C HIS A 19 -1.34 3.17 20.68
N ALA A 20 -0.70 2.65 21.74
CA ALA A 20 -0.08 3.48 22.76
C ALA A 20 1.14 4.26 22.25
N GLY A 21 1.76 3.79 21.15
CA GLY A 21 3.00 4.40 20.61
C GLY A 21 4.22 4.04 21.44
N ASP A 22 4.28 2.80 21.93
CA ASP A 22 5.43 2.30 22.68
C ASP A 22 6.73 2.48 21.88
N ARG A 23 7.71 3.18 22.48
CA ARG A 23 8.94 3.56 21.79
C ARG A 23 9.79 2.37 21.38
N ALA A 24 9.85 1.33 22.19
CA ALA A 24 10.64 0.15 21.89
C ALA A 24 10.03 -0.60 20.70
N LEU A 25 8.71 -0.79 20.71
CA LEU A 25 7.98 -1.38 19.59
C LEU A 25 8.14 -0.54 18.31
N MET A 26 8.00 0.79 18.40
CA MET A 26 8.14 1.68 17.23
C MET A 26 9.54 1.61 16.62
N GLY A 27 10.59 1.55 17.44
CA GLY A 27 11.96 1.39 16.99
C GLY A 27 12.19 0.05 16.27
N ARG A 28 11.64 -1.04 16.81
CA ARG A 28 11.71 -2.37 16.18
C ARG A 28 10.94 -2.41 14.86
N LEU A 29 9.72 -1.89 14.85
CA LEU A 29 8.90 -1.81 13.64
C LEU A 29 9.60 -1.01 12.54
N TYR A 30 10.28 0.07 12.89
CA TYR A 30 11.08 0.82 11.94
C TYR A 30 12.14 -0.08 11.28
N GLN A 31 12.95 -0.79 12.08
CA GLN A 31 14.00 -1.66 11.58
C GLN A 31 13.47 -2.81 10.72
N GLU A 32 12.43 -3.50 11.20
CA GLU A 32 11.88 -4.68 10.55
C GLU A 32 11.06 -4.35 9.29
N SER A 33 10.36 -3.21 9.27
CA SER A 33 9.47 -2.86 8.16
C SER A 33 10.09 -1.91 7.13
N TYR A 34 11.25 -1.31 7.42
CA TYR A 34 11.86 -0.29 6.55
C TYR A 34 11.98 -0.72 5.10
N GLN A 35 12.52 -1.92 4.84
CA GLN A 35 12.69 -2.42 3.47
C GLN A 35 11.36 -2.60 2.75
N GLY A 36 10.36 -3.12 3.43
CA GLY A 36 9.01 -3.30 2.87
C GLY A 36 8.30 -1.97 2.59
N VAL A 37 8.44 -1.02 3.50
CA VAL A 37 7.92 0.35 3.36
C VAL A 37 8.62 1.07 2.20
N ASP A 38 9.95 1.04 2.19
CA ASP A 38 10.76 1.65 1.13
C ASP A 38 10.45 1.06 -0.24
N ALA A 39 10.31 -0.27 -0.35
CA ALA A 39 9.88 -0.93 -1.59
C ALA A 39 8.48 -0.48 -2.03
N ALA A 40 7.53 -0.35 -1.09
CA ALA A 40 6.17 0.10 -1.38
C ALA A 40 6.13 1.55 -1.91
N VAL A 41 6.91 2.45 -1.31
CA VAL A 41 7.07 3.83 -1.78
C VAL A 41 7.79 3.84 -3.14
N GLY A 42 8.81 3.02 -3.31
CA GLY A 42 9.60 2.88 -4.54
C GLY A 42 8.80 2.41 -5.76
N CYS A 43 7.61 1.84 -5.57
CA CYS A 43 6.67 1.55 -6.65
C CYS A 43 6.11 2.83 -7.30
N VAL A 44 6.12 3.96 -6.59
CA VAL A 44 5.49 5.23 -7.01
C VAL A 44 6.53 6.33 -7.19
N LEU A 45 7.45 6.48 -6.22
CA LEU A 45 8.41 7.58 -6.12
C LEU A 45 9.85 7.09 -6.24
N ARG A 46 10.77 8.02 -6.57
CA ARG A 46 12.21 7.75 -6.71
C ARG A 46 13.03 8.88 -6.07
N GLY A 47 14.33 8.59 -5.87
CA GLY A 47 15.29 9.57 -5.37
C GLY A 47 14.87 10.18 -4.03
N ALA A 48 15.09 11.47 -3.86
CA ALA A 48 14.82 12.20 -2.65
C ALA A 48 13.34 12.16 -2.19
N ASP A 49 12.40 12.19 -3.14
CA ASP A 49 10.97 12.11 -2.83
C ASP A 49 10.59 10.78 -2.17
N ARG A 50 11.23 9.67 -2.59
CA ARG A 50 11.03 8.36 -1.99
C ARG A 50 11.47 8.37 -0.53
N GLU A 51 12.66 8.88 -0.26
CA GLU A 51 13.20 8.95 1.10
C GLU A 51 12.35 9.88 1.98
N THR A 52 11.95 11.03 1.47
CA THR A 52 11.07 11.98 2.15
C THR A 52 9.77 11.31 2.59
N VAL A 53 9.11 10.56 1.71
CA VAL A 53 7.84 9.91 2.02
C VAL A 53 8.00 8.74 3.00
N VAL A 54 9.11 8.00 2.92
CA VAL A 54 9.44 6.96 3.92
C VAL A 54 9.59 7.58 5.30
N GLN A 55 10.37 8.66 5.42
CA GLN A 55 10.56 9.37 6.69
C GLN A 55 9.25 9.97 7.20
N GLU A 56 8.45 10.59 6.33
CA GLU A 56 7.16 11.17 6.67
C GLU A 56 6.18 10.13 7.22
N LEU A 57 6.19 8.91 6.70
CA LEU A 57 5.36 7.83 7.23
C LEU A 57 5.67 7.55 8.69
N TYR A 58 6.93 7.33 9.02
CA TYR A 58 7.32 7.01 10.40
C TYR A 58 7.12 8.19 11.35
N LEU A 59 7.39 9.41 10.90
CA LEU A 59 7.10 10.62 11.66
C LEU A 59 5.59 10.72 11.98
N ARG A 60 4.74 10.50 11.00
CA ARG A 60 3.28 10.49 11.21
C ARG A 60 2.83 9.39 12.17
N LEU A 61 3.48 8.23 12.14
CA LEU A 61 3.18 7.15 13.08
C LEU A 61 3.58 7.51 14.51
N LEU A 62 4.63 8.30 14.70
CA LEU A 62 5.04 8.79 16.03
C LEU A 62 4.10 9.90 16.54
N ASP A 63 3.77 10.87 15.69
CA ASP A 63 3.07 12.09 16.09
C ASP A 63 1.54 11.94 16.13
N ARG A 64 0.96 10.94 15.43
CA ARG A 64 -0.50 10.83 15.27
C ARG A 64 -1.06 9.56 15.86
N PRO A 65 -1.52 9.58 17.11
CA PRO A 65 -2.16 8.42 17.75
C PRO A 65 -3.39 7.90 16.98
N GLU A 66 -4.15 8.81 16.36
CA GLU A 66 -5.31 8.46 15.55
C GLU A 66 -4.94 7.60 14.33
N LEU A 67 -3.75 7.82 13.75
CA LEU A 67 -3.28 7.01 12.64
C LEU A 67 -2.99 5.58 13.09
N ARG A 68 -2.33 5.41 14.24
CA ARG A 68 -2.04 4.10 14.82
C ARG A 68 -3.30 3.34 15.19
N ARG A 69 -4.34 4.03 15.69
CA ARG A 69 -5.66 3.43 16.03
C ARG A 69 -6.41 2.86 14.83
N ASN A 70 -6.04 3.24 13.60
CA ASN A 70 -6.62 2.66 12.39
C ASN A 70 -6.11 1.23 12.10
N PHE A 71 -5.07 0.78 12.79
CA PHE A 71 -4.62 -0.61 12.71
C PHE A 71 -5.55 -1.51 13.53
N ALA A 72 -6.32 -2.33 12.84
CA ALA A 72 -7.34 -3.19 13.45
C ALA A 72 -6.84 -4.63 13.73
N GLY A 73 -5.53 -4.90 13.53
CA GLY A 73 -4.94 -6.22 13.68
C GLY A 73 -4.53 -6.88 12.37
N GLY A 74 -3.93 -8.07 12.46
CA GLY A 74 -3.31 -8.78 11.34
C GLY A 74 -1.86 -8.33 11.08
N SER A 75 -1.34 -8.56 9.89
CA SER A 75 0.05 -8.21 9.58
C SER A 75 0.29 -6.71 9.60
N ILE A 76 1.01 -6.21 10.62
CA ILE A 76 1.39 -4.80 10.75
C ILE A 76 2.31 -4.37 9.60
N HIS A 77 3.20 -5.25 9.13
CA HIS A 77 4.09 -4.97 7.99
C HIS A 77 3.30 -4.75 6.70
N ALA A 78 2.28 -5.57 6.43
CA ALA A 78 1.42 -5.40 5.26
C ALA A 78 0.57 -4.12 5.36
N TRP A 79 0.14 -3.76 6.57
CA TRP A 79 -0.59 -2.52 6.82
C TRP A 79 0.31 -1.29 6.60
N LEU A 80 1.55 -1.31 7.12
CA LEU A 80 2.54 -0.25 6.91
C LEU A 80 2.89 -0.08 5.44
N ALA A 81 3.14 -1.16 4.71
CA ALA A 81 3.40 -1.10 3.27
C ALA A 81 2.23 -0.51 2.48
N THR A 82 0.98 -0.83 2.87
CA THR A 82 -0.21 -0.24 2.25
C THR A 82 -0.32 1.26 2.55
N LEU A 83 -0.06 1.64 3.80
CA LEU A 83 -0.09 3.05 4.21
C LEU A 83 0.99 3.86 3.49
N ALA A 84 2.20 3.30 3.38
CA ALA A 84 3.33 3.88 2.66
C ALA A 84 3.01 4.11 1.17
N HIS A 85 2.47 3.11 0.51
CA HIS A 85 2.08 3.20 -0.89
C HIS A 85 1.01 4.30 -1.11
N ASN A 86 -0.02 4.35 -0.24
CA ASN A 86 -1.05 5.39 -0.34
C ASN A 86 -0.47 6.79 -0.12
N LEU A 87 0.44 6.94 0.84
CA LEU A 87 1.12 8.21 1.10
C LEU A 87 1.97 8.65 -0.11
N ALA A 88 2.67 7.71 -0.75
CA ALA A 88 3.46 7.98 -1.94
C ALA A 88 2.59 8.43 -3.13
N VAL A 89 1.43 7.80 -3.33
CA VAL A 89 0.46 8.20 -4.36
C VAL A 89 -0.09 9.60 -4.10
N ASP A 90 -0.42 9.90 -2.83
CA ASP A 90 -0.93 11.23 -2.46
C ASP A 90 0.16 12.31 -2.60
N TYR A 91 1.41 11.98 -2.27
CA TYR A 91 2.57 12.85 -2.50
C TYR A 91 2.75 13.12 -3.99
N TRP A 92 2.81 12.08 -4.83
CA TRP A 92 2.95 12.20 -6.27
C TRP A 92 1.83 13.05 -6.91
N ARG A 93 0.57 12.85 -6.49
CA ARG A 93 -0.58 13.62 -7.00
C ARG A 93 -0.47 15.10 -6.68
N ARG A 94 0.01 15.45 -5.48
CA ARG A 94 0.21 16.85 -5.07
C ARG A 94 1.33 17.49 -5.88
N HIS A 95 2.50 16.87 -5.96
CA HIS A 95 3.67 17.43 -6.63
C HIS A 95 3.51 17.49 -8.15
N ARG A 96 2.78 16.54 -8.75
CA ARG A 96 2.47 16.62 -10.19
C ARG A 96 1.62 17.84 -10.55
N ARG A 97 0.76 18.31 -9.65
CA ARG A 97 -0.01 19.55 -9.87
C ARG A 97 0.87 20.80 -9.80
N GLU A 98 1.93 20.74 -9.00
CA GLU A 98 2.90 21.84 -8.84
C GLU A 98 3.93 21.84 -9.96
N THR A 99 4.31 20.66 -10.48
CA THR A 99 5.34 20.50 -11.51
C THR A 99 4.79 20.60 -12.95
N SER A 100 3.48 20.66 -13.15
CA SER A 100 2.86 20.89 -14.46
C SER A 100 3.19 22.27 -15.06
N LEU A 101 4.02 23.08 -14.40
CA LEU A 101 4.55 24.35 -14.87
C LEU A 101 6.06 24.31 -15.18
N ALA A 102 6.72 23.17 -15.06
CA ALA A 102 8.14 23.01 -15.43
C ALA A 102 8.32 21.71 -16.20
N GLU A 103 8.38 21.82 -17.51
CA GLU A 103 8.84 20.77 -18.40
C GLU A 103 10.34 20.50 -18.19
N ASP A 104 10.72 19.24 -18.48
CA ASP A 104 12.08 18.72 -18.67
C ASP A 104 12.89 18.34 -17.44
N ALA A 105 12.82 17.03 -17.13
CA ALA A 105 14.03 16.24 -16.92
C ALA A 105 13.72 14.73 -16.92
N VAL A 106 13.98 14.07 -18.03
CA VAL A 106 14.18 12.62 -18.10
C VAL A 106 15.67 12.35 -17.95
N PRO A 107 16.10 11.55 -16.99
CA PRO A 107 17.34 10.79 -17.13
C PRO A 107 17.11 9.29 -17.06
N VAL A 108 17.33 8.67 -18.16
CA VAL A 108 18.08 7.44 -18.46
C VAL A 108 18.34 6.50 -17.30
N LEU A 109 17.71 5.32 -17.36
CA LEU A 109 18.28 4.04 -17.00
C LEU A 109 17.58 2.93 -17.81
N ALA A 110 18.10 2.65 -18.99
CA ALA A 110 17.52 1.72 -19.96
C ALA A 110 17.36 0.28 -19.42
N ASP A 111 18.27 -0.20 -18.56
CA ASP A 111 18.28 -1.57 -18.07
C ASP A 111 17.24 -1.83 -16.95
N ALA A 112 17.03 -0.86 -16.05
CA ALA A 112 15.98 -0.92 -15.02
C ALA A 112 14.59 -0.72 -15.63
N GLN A 113 14.50 -0.08 -16.77
CA GLN A 113 13.26 0.18 -17.49
C GLN A 113 12.75 -1.07 -18.22
N SER A 114 13.67 -1.88 -18.76
CA SER A 114 13.34 -3.14 -19.44
C SER A 114 12.76 -4.16 -18.46
N ARG A 115 13.43 -4.41 -17.33
CA ARG A 115 12.91 -5.29 -16.26
C ARG A 115 11.57 -4.83 -15.70
N ARG A 116 11.39 -3.52 -15.55
CA ARG A 116 10.11 -2.97 -15.08
C ARG A 116 9.01 -3.05 -16.13
N MET A 117 9.31 -3.00 -17.41
CA MET A 117 8.34 -3.24 -18.47
C MET A 117 7.89 -4.71 -18.46
N GLU A 118 8.81 -5.65 -18.29
CA GLU A 118 8.49 -7.07 -18.15
C GLU A 118 7.66 -7.36 -16.89
N GLU A 119 8.05 -6.80 -15.74
CA GLU A 119 7.28 -6.92 -14.49
C GLU A 119 5.89 -6.28 -14.61
N ARG A 120 5.77 -5.12 -15.24
CA ARG A 120 4.49 -4.47 -15.52
C ARG A 120 3.65 -5.26 -16.50
N ALA A 121 4.25 -5.82 -17.53
CA ALA A 121 3.56 -6.69 -18.49
C ALA A 121 3.07 -7.97 -17.79
N ALA A 122 3.91 -8.61 -16.99
CA ALA A 122 3.54 -9.77 -16.20
C ALA A 122 2.41 -9.45 -15.20
N LEU A 123 2.50 -8.30 -14.51
CA LEU A 123 1.46 -7.84 -13.60
C LEU A 123 0.15 -7.53 -14.33
N SER A 124 0.20 -6.89 -15.49
CA SER A 124 -1.00 -6.59 -16.29
C SER A 124 -1.69 -7.85 -16.78
N VAL A 125 -0.94 -8.85 -17.23
CA VAL A 125 -1.46 -10.17 -17.60
C VAL A 125 -2.06 -10.89 -16.39
N PHE A 126 -1.41 -10.82 -15.24
CA PHE A 126 -1.94 -11.38 -13.99
C PHE A 126 -3.26 -10.71 -13.58
N ILE A 127 -3.31 -9.38 -13.60
CA ILE A 127 -4.54 -8.62 -13.27
C ILE A 127 -5.66 -8.97 -14.26
N ALA A 128 -5.38 -8.99 -15.56
CA ALA A 128 -6.36 -9.33 -16.58
C ALA A 128 -6.94 -10.75 -16.39
N ARG A 129 -6.09 -11.71 -16.01
CA ARG A 129 -6.53 -13.07 -15.67
C ARG A 129 -7.38 -13.09 -14.39
N PHE A 130 -6.94 -12.44 -13.32
CA PHE A 130 -7.70 -12.34 -12.08
C PHE A 130 -9.09 -11.75 -12.31
N LEU A 131 -9.19 -10.66 -13.07
CA LEU A 131 -10.46 -10.02 -13.42
C LEU A 131 -11.40 -10.96 -14.16
N ARG A 132 -10.87 -11.78 -15.07
CA ARG A 132 -11.66 -12.70 -15.88
C ARG A 132 -12.03 -13.99 -15.15
N GLU A 133 -11.10 -14.56 -14.37
CA GLU A 133 -11.21 -15.91 -13.82
C GLU A 133 -11.78 -15.94 -12.39
N ALA A 134 -11.58 -14.89 -11.61
CA ALA A 134 -11.87 -14.90 -10.18
C ALA A 134 -12.74 -13.75 -9.69
N LEU A 135 -12.76 -12.62 -10.39
CA LEU A 135 -13.52 -11.47 -9.95
C LEU A 135 -14.93 -11.50 -10.56
N PRO A 136 -16.01 -11.43 -9.74
CA PRO A 136 -17.36 -11.25 -10.27
C PRO A 136 -17.42 -9.99 -11.12
N GLU A 137 -17.98 -10.07 -12.33
CA GLU A 137 -18.04 -9.00 -13.33
C GLU A 137 -18.57 -7.68 -12.74
N LYS A 138 -19.64 -7.76 -11.95
CA LYS A 138 -20.26 -6.63 -11.24
C LYS A 138 -19.34 -5.89 -10.25
N TRP A 139 -18.17 -6.46 -9.92
CA TRP A 139 -17.17 -5.83 -9.04
C TRP A 139 -15.99 -5.21 -9.81
N GLY A 140 -15.95 -5.40 -11.12
CA GLY A 140 -14.94 -4.79 -12.01
C GLY A 140 -14.83 -3.27 -11.82
N PRO A 141 -15.93 -2.50 -11.85
CA PRO A 141 -15.89 -1.06 -11.60
C PRO A 141 -15.31 -0.67 -10.24
N ILE A 142 -15.57 -1.49 -9.20
CA ILE A 142 -15.00 -1.24 -7.86
C ILE A 142 -13.49 -1.51 -7.87
N PHE A 143 -13.07 -2.60 -8.51
CA PHE A 143 -11.65 -2.92 -8.66
C PHE A 143 -10.92 -1.78 -9.40
N GLN A 144 -11.48 -1.32 -10.51
CA GLN A 144 -10.94 -0.20 -11.29
C GLN A 144 -10.78 1.05 -10.42
N ALA A 145 -11.85 1.50 -9.77
CA ALA A 145 -11.85 2.73 -8.98
C ALA A 145 -10.91 2.66 -7.77
N ARG A 146 -10.88 1.50 -7.05
CA ARG A 146 -10.16 1.38 -5.79
C ARG A 146 -8.72 0.89 -5.91
N PHE A 147 -8.40 0.04 -6.90
CA PHE A 147 -7.09 -0.63 -7.00
C PHE A 147 -6.25 -0.12 -8.18
N VAL A 148 -6.89 0.35 -9.24
CA VAL A 148 -6.19 0.90 -10.41
C VAL A 148 -6.11 2.42 -10.32
N GLU A 149 -7.24 3.11 -10.16
CA GLU A 149 -7.31 4.57 -10.08
C GLU A 149 -7.06 5.10 -8.67
N GLN A 150 -7.06 4.22 -7.66
CA GLN A 150 -6.75 4.51 -6.26
C GLN A 150 -7.59 5.65 -5.66
N LEU A 151 -8.84 5.76 -6.08
CA LEU A 151 -9.78 6.71 -5.48
C LEU A 151 -10.00 6.37 -4.00
N ASP A 152 -10.23 7.34 -3.14
CA ASP A 152 -10.66 7.07 -1.78
C ASP A 152 -12.06 6.41 -1.73
N GLN A 153 -12.44 5.82 -0.58
CA GLN A 153 -13.71 5.10 -0.49
C GLN A 153 -14.94 6.00 -0.66
N ARG A 154 -14.86 7.28 -0.27
CA ARG A 154 -15.98 8.21 -0.42
C ARG A 154 -16.16 8.62 -1.86
N GLU A 155 -15.06 8.93 -2.53
CA GLU A 155 -15.03 9.32 -3.93
C GLU A 155 -15.45 8.16 -4.83
N ALA A 156 -14.89 6.95 -4.60
CA ALA A 156 -15.28 5.75 -5.33
C ALA A 156 -16.76 5.40 -5.14
N ALA A 157 -17.29 5.49 -3.91
CA ALA A 157 -18.69 5.23 -3.63
C ALA A 157 -19.61 6.23 -4.34
N ARG A 158 -19.26 7.53 -4.29
CA ARG A 158 -19.98 8.59 -4.99
C ARG A 158 -20.00 8.36 -6.51
N ARG A 159 -18.82 8.08 -7.10
CA ARG A 159 -18.67 7.83 -8.54
C ARG A 159 -19.46 6.61 -9.02
N LEU A 160 -19.51 5.56 -8.20
CA LEU A 160 -20.19 4.31 -8.54
C LEU A 160 -21.66 4.29 -8.07
N GLY A 161 -22.19 5.40 -7.55
CA GLY A 161 -23.59 5.49 -7.12
C GLY A 161 -23.97 4.50 -6.02
N MET A 162 -23.03 4.15 -5.12
CA MET A 162 -23.27 3.17 -4.07
C MET A 162 -22.97 3.72 -2.68
N HIS A 163 -23.54 3.10 -1.65
CA HIS A 163 -23.26 3.46 -0.28
C HIS A 163 -21.81 3.05 0.11
N ARG A 164 -21.13 3.92 0.87
CA ARG A 164 -19.73 3.68 1.28
C ARG A 164 -19.53 2.33 1.99
N THR A 165 -20.46 1.93 2.85
CA THR A 165 -20.37 0.66 3.56
C THR A 165 -20.47 -0.54 2.61
N THR A 166 -21.32 -0.44 1.58
CA THR A 166 -21.43 -1.45 0.53
C THR A 166 -20.12 -1.56 -0.26
N LEU A 167 -19.53 -0.43 -0.62
CA LEU A 167 -18.24 -0.41 -1.31
C LEU A 167 -17.14 -1.03 -0.44
N ALA A 168 -17.03 -0.64 0.84
CA ALA A 168 -16.04 -1.17 1.77
C ALA A 168 -16.16 -2.69 1.94
N TYR A 169 -17.40 -3.21 2.07
CA TYR A 169 -17.65 -4.66 2.13
C TYR A 169 -17.19 -5.37 0.87
N ARG A 170 -17.53 -4.84 -0.31
CA ARG A 170 -17.15 -5.42 -1.60
C ARG A 170 -15.63 -5.34 -1.81
N GLU A 171 -14.98 -4.26 -1.44
CA GLU A 171 -13.52 -4.12 -1.46
C GLU A 171 -12.85 -5.21 -0.60
N LEU A 172 -13.36 -5.46 0.60
CA LEU A 172 -12.85 -6.54 1.46
C LEU A 172 -12.97 -7.92 0.80
N ARG A 173 -14.10 -8.18 0.13
CA ARG A 173 -14.31 -9.43 -0.61
C ARG A 173 -13.36 -9.55 -1.80
N ILE A 174 -13.12 -8.48 -2.56
CA ILE A 174 -12.15 -8.44 -3.65
C ILE A 174 -10.75 -8.77 -3.12
N ARG A 175 -10.33 -8.18 -2.00
CA ARG A 175 -9.03 -8.47 -1.36
C ARG A 175 -8.90 -9.95 -0.95
N LYS A 176 -9.96 -10.56 -0.44
CA LYS A 176 -9.98 -12.00 -0.11
C LYS A 176 -9.82 -12.87 -1.36
N LEU A 177 -10.55 -12.55 -2.43
CA LEU A 177 -10.45 -13.27 -3.70
C LEU A 177 -9.05 -13.16 -4.30
N LEU A 178 -8.46 -11.97 -4.31
CA LEU A 178 -7.11 -11.74 -4.81
C LEU A 178 -6.06 -12.55 -4.03
N ARG A 179 -6.14 -12.57 -2.70
CA ARG A 179 -5.25 -13.37 -1.85
C ARG A 179 -5.40 -14.88 -2.11
N ALA A 180 -6.64 -15.35 -2.28
CA ALA A 180 -6.90 -16.75 -2.60
C ALA A 180 -6.37 -17.14 -3.97
N TYR A 181 -6.54 -16.26 -4.96
CA TYR A 181 -6.04 -16.43 -6.31
C TYR A 181 -4.50 -16.48 -6.37
N LEU A 182 -3.84 -15.58 -5.62
CA LEU A 182 -2.38 -15.58 -5.48
C LEU A 182 -1.86 -16.89 -4.87
N ARG A 183 -2.46 -17.34 -3.76
CA ARG A 183 -2.06 -18.59 -3.09
C ARG A 183 -2.20 -19.82 -3.98
N LYS A 184 -3.29 -19.91 -4.74
CA LYS A 184 -3.53 -21.04 -5.66
C LYS A 184 -2.46 -21.15 -6.77
N ARG A 185 -1.79 -20.06 -7.11
CA ARG A 185 -0.75 -20.02 -8.14
C ARG A 185 0.66 -20.08 -7.58
N SER A 186 0.85 -19.85 -6.28
CA SER A 186 2.14 -19.98 -5.60
C SER A 186 2.37 -21.37 -5.02
N SER A 187 1.38 -22.26 -5.11
CA SER A 187 1.58 -23.68 -4.81
C SER A 187 2.04 -24.40 -6.08
N PRO A 188 3.19 -25.09 -6.04
CA PRO A 188 3.76 -25.84 -7.17
C PRO A 188 2.83 -26.96 -7.63
#